data_372fed09ad48b699e08a4a9a828afbb3
#
_entry.id   372fed09ad48b699e08a4a9a828afbb3
#
_cell.length_a   1.000
_cell.length_b   1.000
_cell.length_c   1.000
_cell.angle_alpha   90.00
_cell.angle_beta   90.00
_cell.angle_gamma   90.00
#
_symmetry.space_group_name_H-M   'P 1'
#
loop_
_entity.id
_entity.type
_entity.pdbx_description
1 polymer ?
#
loop_
_entity_poly.entity_id
_entity_poly.type
_entity_poly.pdbx_seq_one_letter_code
_entity_poly.pdbx_strand_id
1 'polypeptide(L)'
;LPILMKRFIQHFISFAAVLLFAFASLEVPIQWNYDCQIAASADWQCLEGINAEVLIVGNSRVESGFDPTQIEATTGLSTFVLAQTGWQAKLLKSKLRNYLKVNTPPKVLIIQADPIHLDSRSDWYAKSNFLKYLFFDREDLYTTMKDYTGFHAYEFWIPFIRYRGVP
;
A
#
# COMPACT_ATOMS: atom_id res chain seq x y z
N LEU A 1 -39.79 -33.72 -0.71
CA LEU A 1 -38.34 -33.45 -0.48
C LEU A 1 -37.75 -32.44 -1.47
N PRO A 2 -38.00 -32.51 -2.81
CA PRO A 2 -37.35 -31.58 -3.75
C PRO A 2 -37.80 -30.11 -3.62
N ILE A 3 -39.07 -29.88 -3.25
CA ILE A 3 -39.61 -28.50 -3.10
C ILE A 3 -39.05 -27.80 -1.87
N LEU A 4 -38.92 -28.51 -0.76
CA LEU A 4 -38.33 -28.01 0.47
C LEU A 4 -36.85 -27.68 0.28
N MET A 5 -36.11 -28.53 -0.40
CA MET A 5 -34.71 -28.30 -0.73
C MET A 5 -34.51 -27.09 -1.66
N LYS A 6 -35.39 -26.92 -2.66
CA LYS A 6 -35.35 -25.74 -3.53
C LYS A 6 -35.57 -24.43 -2.77
N ARG A 7 -36.57 -24.41 -1.88
CA ARG A 7 -36.85 -23.25 -1.02
C ARG A 7 -35.67 -22.95 -0.07
N PHE A 8 -35.10 -23.98 0.53
CA PHE A 8 -33.92 -23.83 1.40
C PHE A 8 -32.74 -23.22 0.64
N ILE A 9 -32.44 -23.71 -0.55
CA ILE A 9 -31.38 -23.20 -1.40
C ILE A 9 -31.65 -21.74 -1.78
N GLN A 10 -32.86 -21.37 -2.13
CA GLN A 10 -33.23 -19.99 -2.46
C GLN A 10 -33.02 -19.05 -1.26
N HIS A 11 -33.46 -19.44 -0.06
CA HIS A 11 -33.28 -18.63 1.13
C HIS A 11 -31.79 -18.52 1.52
N PHE A 12 -31.03 -19.60 1.36
CA PHE A 12 -29.59 -19.59 1.61
C PHE A 12 -28.86 -18.64 0.65
N ILE A 13 -29.18 -18.68 -0.64
CA ILE A 13 -28.59 -17.78 -1.65
C ILE A 13 -28.98 -16.33 -1.34
N SER A 14 -30.25 -16.07 -1.02
CA SER A 14 -30.70 -14.72 -0.65
C SER A 14 -29.99 -14.20 0.59
N PHE A 15 -29.85 -15.02 1.62
CA PHE A 15 -29.12 -14.67 2.83
C PHE A 15 -27.64 -14.40 2.54
N ALA A 16 -27.00 -15.25 1.77
CA ALA A 16 -25.60 -15.07 1.37
C ALA A 16 -25.40 -13.77 0.55
N ALA A 17 -26.33 -13.47 -0.36
CA ALA A 17 -26.30 -12.24 -1.15
C ALA A 17 -26.46 -10.99 -0.27
N VAL A 18 -27.39 -11.00 0.68
CA VAL A 18 -27.58 -9.90 1.64
C VAL A 18 -26.33 -9.72 2.51
N LEU A 19 -25.74 -10.82 2.98
CA LEU A 19 -24.53 -10.78 3.78
C LEU A 19 -23.35 -10.18 2.99
N LEU A 20 -23.16 -10.62 1.75
CA LEU A 20 -22.10 -10.09 0.87
C LEU A 20 -22.33 -8.60 0.57
N PHE A 21 -23.58 -8.21 0.33
CA PHE A 21 -23.90 -6.80 0.11
C PHE A 21 -23.63 -5.95 1.36
N ALA A 22 -24.02 -6.43 2.54
CA ALA A 22 -23.74 -5.75 3.80
C ALA A 22 -22.23 -5.62 4.04
N PHE A 23 -21.47 -6.66 3.78
CA PHE A 23 -20.00 -6.60 3.86
C PHE A 23 -19.40 -5.59 2.89
N ALA A 24 -19.82 -5.60 1.63
CA ALA A 24 -19.34 -4.64 0.64
C ALA A 24 -19.72 -3.19 0.99
N SER A 25 -20.92 -2.97 1.51
CA SER A 25 -21.39 -1.64 1.93
C SER A 25 -20.62 -1.07 3.11
N LEU A 26 -20.10 -1.91 3.99
CA LEU A 26 -19.26 -1.48 5.11
C LEU A 26 -17.79 -1.29 4.70
N GLU A 27 -17.32 -2.07 3.75
CA GLU A 27 -15.94 -1.98 3.26
C GLU A 27 -15.65 -0.61 2.62
N VAL A 28 -16.57 -0.10 1.79
CA VAL A 28 -16.40 1.17 1.06
C VAL A 28 -16.19 2.37 2.00
N PRO A 29 -17.02 2.62 3.03
CA PRO A 29 -16.81 3.74 3.94
C PRO A 29 -15.57 3.55 4.84
N ILE A 30 -15.24 2.32 5.22
CA ILE A 30 -14.02 2.05 5.98
C ILE A 30 -12.80 2.38 5.12
N GLN A 31 -12.80 1.95 3.88
CA GLN A 31 -11.76 2.28 2.93
C GLN A 31 -11.64 3.78 2.72
N TRP A 32 -12.76 4.45 2.46
CA TRP A 32 -12.78 5.90 2.29
C TRP A 32 -12.21 6.65 3.50
N ASN A 33 -12.60 6.25 4.71
CA ASN A 33 -12.08 6.85 5.93
C ASN A 33 -10.57 6.60 6.09
N TYR A 34 -10.10 5.41 5.75
CA TYR A 34 -8.68 5.08 5.72
C TYR A 34 -7.94 5.94 4.69
N ASP A 35 -8.46 6.06 3.49
CA ASP A 35 -7.86 6.88 2.44
C ASP A 35 -7.81 8.37 2.84
N CYS A 36 -8.85 8.89 3.49
CA CYS A 36 -8.87 10.27 3.99
C CYS A 36 -7.89 10.49 5.16
N GLN A 37 -7.78 9.55 6.09
CA GLN A 37 -6.82 9.66 7.21
C GLN A 37 -5.37 9.48 6.73
N ILE A 38 -5.18 8.66 5.73
CA ILE A 38 -3.90 8.43 5.08
C ILE A 38 -3.52 9.61 4.21
N ALA A 39 -4.48 10.25 3.54
CA ALA A 39 -4.27 11.51 2.86
C ALA A 39 -3.82 12.61 3.83
N ALA A 40 -4.15 12.52 5.11
CA ALA A 40 -3.67 13.45 6.14
C ALA A 40 -2.26 13.09 6.68
N SER A 41 -1.79 11.86 6.51
CA SER A 41 -0.43 11.46 6.86
C SER A 41 0.46 11.50 5.61
N ALA A 42 1.45 12.37 5.58
CA ALA A 42 2.30 12.67 4.41
C ALA A 42 2.94 11.46 3.70
N ASP A 43 2.90 10.29 4.32
CA ASP A 43 3.65 9.12 3.89
C ASP A 43 3.06 8.35 2.70
N TRP A 44 1.77 8.60 2.34
CA TRP A 44 1.07 7.74 1.40
C TRP A 44 0.08 8.45 0.51
N GLN A 45 0.05 9.77 0.59
CA GLN A 45 -0.84 10.56 -0.26
C GLN A 45 -0.55 10.27 -1.72
N CYS A 46 -1.62 10.31 -2.47
CA CYS A 46 -1.64 10.25 -3.91
C CYS A 46 -0.27 10.56 -4.48
N LEU A 47 0.47 9.51 -4.81
CA LEU A 47 1.73 9.68 -5.54
C LEU A 47 1.48 10.35 -6.90
N GLU A 48 0.22 10.45 -7.28
CA GLU A 48 -0.24 11.03 -8.52
C GLU A 48 -0.06 12.56 -8.53
N GLY A 49 0.56 13.05 -9.58
CA GLY A 49 0.72 14.49 -9.81
C GLY A 49 1.90 15.14 -9.08
N ILE A 50 2.72 14.40 -8.35
CA ILE A 50 3.90 14.93 -7.68
C ILE A 50 4.93 15.44 -8.70
N ASN A 51 5.20 14.65 -9.74
CA ASN A 51 6.10 14.98 -10.84
C ASN A 51 7.43 15.65 -10.42
N ALA A 52 8.05 15.13 -9.34
CA ALA A 52 9.29 15.68 -8.82
C ALA A 52 10.45 15.52 -9.82
N GLU A 53 11.28 16.54 -9.91
CA GLU A 53 12.51 16.50 -10.73
C GLU A 53 13.63 15.74 -10.03
N VAL A 54 13.66 15.77 -8.68
CA VAL A 54 14.55 14.99 -7.82
C VAL A 54 13.72 14.07 -6.98
N LEU A 55 13.92 12.77 -7.11
CA LEU A 55 13.26 11.75 -6.30
C LEU A 55 14.30 11.05 -5.43
N ILE A 56 14.09 11.06 -4.12
CA ILE A 56 14.98 10.42 -3.14
C ILE A 56 14.22 9.25 -2.51
N VAL A 57 14.78 8.05 -2.63
CA VAL A 57 14.11 6.80 -2.23
C VAL A 57 14.92 6.10 -1.15
N GLY A 58 14.28 5.76 -0.02
CA GLY A 58 14.97 5.06 1.04
C GLY A 58 14.10 4.69 2.24
N ASN A 59 14.76 4.43 3.35
CA ASN A 59 14.13 4.09 4.63
C ASN A 59 14.19 5.27 5.61
N SER A 60 14.13 4.97 6.92
CA SER A 60 14.18 5.95 8.00
C SER A 60 15.36 6.92 7.93
N ARG A 61 16.50 6.49 7.42
CA ARG A 61 17.67 7.37 7.28
C ARG A 61 17.47 8.44 6.22
N VAL A 62 16.79 8.07 5.13
CA VAL A 62 16.42 9.03 4.09
C VAL A 62 15.30 9.93 4.57
N GLU A 63 14.28 9.35 5.21
CA GLU A 63 13.14 10.07 5.78
C GLU A 63 13.56 11.18 6.75
N SER A 64 14.55 10.88 7.62
CA SER A 64 15.04 11.81 8.63
C SER A 64 16.26 12.64 8.20
N GLY A 65 16.93 12.23 7.13
CA GLY A 65 18.22 12.80 6.73
C GLY A 65 18.15 13.79 5.57
N PHE A 66 17.04 13.83 4.84
CA PHE A 66 16.88 14.73 3.70
C PHE A 66 15.69 15.66 3.89
N ASP A 67 15.96 16.95 3.78
CA ASP A 67 14.93 18.00 3.74
C ASP A 67 14.69 18.42 2.30
N PRO A 68 13.55 18.05 1.70
CA PRO A 68 13.26 18.41 0.32
C PRO A 68 13.22 19.93 0.11
N THR A 69 12.76 20.69 1.10
CA THR A 69 12.67 22.16 1.02
C THR A 69 14.04 22.80 0.86
N GLN A 70 15.04 22.32 1.60
CA GLN A 70 16.40 22.82 1.47
C GLN A 70 17.04 22.46 0.13
N ILE A 71 16.74 21.26 -0.38
CA ILE A 71 17.24 20.81 -1.68
C ILE A 71 16.62 21.68 -2.79
N GLU A 72 15.32 21.89 -2.75
CA GLU A 72 14.62 22.78 -3.68
C GLU A 72 15.16 24.20 -3.66
N ALA A 73 15.35 24.76 -2.47
CA ALA A 73 15.89 26.11 -2.32
C ALA A 73 17.31 26.25 -2.89
N THR A 74 18.10 25.18 -2.83
CA THR A 74 19.50 25.19 -3.29
C THR A 74 19.62 24.90 -4.79
N THR A 75 18.80 23.98 -5.30
CA THR A 75 18.92 23.46 -6.67
C THR A 75 17.95 24.08 -7.64
N GLY A 76 16.84 24.65 -7.14
CA GLY A 76 15.71 25.11 -7.95
C GLY A 76 14.90 23.97 -8.56
N LEU A 77 15.14 22.70 -8.18
CA LEU A 77 14.45 21.54 -8.70
C LEU A 77 13.42 21.02 -7.69
N SER A 78 12.21 20.75 -8.14
CA SER A 78 11.18 20.14 -7.30
C SER A 78 11.66 18.78 -6.77
N THR A 79 11.57 18.58 -5.46
CA THR A 79 12.15 17.42 -4.77
C THR A 79 11.08 16.68 -3.99
N PHE A 80 11.07 15.35 -4.12
CA PHE A 80 10.20 14.50 -3.32
C PHE A 80 10.99 13.38 -2.65
N VAL A 81 10.70 13.15 -1.36
CA VAL A 81 11.31 12.08 -0.57
C VAL A 81 10.31 10.94 -0.45
N LEU A 82 10.57 9.85 -1.16
CA LEU A 82 9.79 8.62 -1.11
C LEU A 82 10.47 7.65 -0.14
N ALA A 83 10.31 7.89 1.14
CA ALA A 83 10.95 7.12 2.19
C ALA A 83 10.03 6.93 3.38
N GLN A 84 10.25 5.87 4.14
CA GLN A 84 9.56 5.64 5.40
C GLN A 84 10.33 4.67 6.28
N THR A 85 10.23 4.88 7.58
CA THR A 85 10.79 3.99 8.59
C THR A 85 10.31 2.55 8.41
N GLY A 86 11.25 1.61 8.44
CA GLY A 86 10.98 0.17 8.31
C GLY A 86 10.77 -0.33 6.88
N TRP A 87 10.90 0.54 5.88
CA TRP A 87 10.81 0.09 4.49
C TRP A 87 12.05 -0.67 4.06
N GLN A 88 11.80 -1.71 3.29
CA GLN A 88 12.83 -2.61 2.79
C GLN A 88 12.87 -2.62 1.27
N ALA A 89 13.94 -3.16 0.70
CA ALA A 89 14.20 -3.08 -0.73
C ALA A 89 13.04 -3.55 -1.62
N LYS A 90 12.34 -4.62 -1.24
CA LYS A 90 11.18 -5.12 -2.00
C LYS A 90 10.03 -4.11 -2.00
N LEU A 91 9.73 -3.52 -0.83
CA LEU A 91 8.67 -2.53 -0.69
C LEU A 91 9.05 -1.23 -1.39
N LEU A 92 10.29 -0.76 -1.22
CA LEU A 92 10.82 0.41 -1.93
C LEU A 92 10.69 0.26 -3.45
N LYS A 93 11.05 -0.91 -3.98
CA LYS A 93 10.89 -1.21 -5.41
C LYS A 93 9.44 -1.12 -5.86
N SER A 94 8.51 -1.68 -5.08
CA SER A 94 7.07 -1.61 -5.39
C SER A 94 6.58 -0.16 -5.40
N LYS A 95 6.98 0.63 -4.40
CA LYS A 95 6.60 2.04 -4.29
C LYS A 95 7.18 2.91 -5.40
N LEU A 96 8.44 2.71 -5.72
CA LEU A 96 9.07 3.41 -6.83
C LEU A 96 8.36 3.09 -8.16
N ARG A 97 7.99 1.83 -8.39
CA ARG A 97 7.19 1.46 -9.57
C ARG A 97 5.84 2.16 -9.59
N ASN A 98 5.14 2.22 -8.46
CA ASN A 98 3.86 2.90 -8.37
C ASN A 98 4.01 4.41 -8.62
N TYR A 99 5.04 5.03 -8.07
CA TYR A 99 5.36 6.43 -8.37
C TYR A 99 5.56 6.65 -9.88
N LEU A 100 6.37 5.82 -10.53
CA LEU A 100 6.69 5.95 -11.96
C LEU A 100 5.51 5.62 -12.89
N LYS A 101 4.45 4.95 -12.41
CA LYS A 101 3.24 4.70 -13.20
C LYS A 101 2.35 5.94 -13.33
N VAL A 102 2.38 6.82 -12.33
CA VAL A 102 1.44 7.95 -12.22
C VAL A 102 2.12 9.32 -12.25
N ASN A 103 3.45 9.35 -12.39
CA ASN A 103 4.24 10.57 -12.47
C ASN A 103 5.22 10.52 -13.64
N THR A 104 5.65 11.69 -14.08
CA THR A 104 6.77 11.80 -15.00
C THR A 104 8.06 11.28 -14.35
N PRO A 105 8.94 10.60 -15.10
CA PRO A 105 10.23 10.16 -14.57
C PRO A 105 11.04 11.35 -14.03
N PRO A 106 11.66 11.23 -12.86
CA PRO A 106 12.49 12.28 -12.30
C PRO A 106 13.76 12.49 -13.13
N LYS A 107 14.30 13.71 -13.15
CA LYS A 107 15.60 14.01 -13.74
C LYS A 107 16.76 13.39 -12.96
N VAL A 108 16.60 13.34 -11.63
CA VAL A 108 17.57 12.74 -10.71
C VAL A 108 16.86 11.77 -9.79
N LEU A 109 17.34 10.54 -9.75
CA LEU A 109 16.87 9.51 -8.83
C LEU A 109 18.01 9.14 -7.87
N ILE A 110 17.81 9.41 -6.59
CA ILE A 110 18.74 9.04 -5.52
C ILE A 110 18.14 7.84 -4.77
N ILE A 111 18.86 6.72 -4.78
CA ILE A 111 18.43 5.51 -4.08
C ILE A 111 19.42 5.23 -2.96
N GLN A 112 18.91 5.08 -1.76
CA GLN A 112 19.72 4.68 -0.61
C GLN A 112 20.31 3.28 -0.85
N ALA A 113 21.61 3.17 -0.83
CA ALA A 113 22.34 1.91 -0.82
C ALA A 113 22.79 1.58 0.61
N ASP A 114 22.03 0.74 1.28
CA ASP A 114 22.33 0.26 2.63
C ASP A 114 22.55 -1.25 2.57
N PRO A 115 23.62 -1.82 3.17
CA PRO A 115 23.83 -3.27 3.23
C PRO A 115 22.63 -4.04 3.79
N ILE A 116 21.89 -3.44 4.73
CA ILE A 116 20.65 -4.04 5.29
C ILE A 116 19.57 -4.20 4.22
N HIS A 117 19.52 -3.33 3.20
CA HIS A 117 18.56 -3.42 2.11
C HIS A 117 18.93 -4.49 1.07
N LEU A 118 20.21 -4.83 0.99
CA LEU A 118 20.73 -5.84 0.07
C LEU A 118 20.61 -7.25 0.66
N ASP A 119 20.40 -7.35 1.98
CA ASP A 119 20.17 -8.61 2.65
C ASP A 119 18.74 -9.11 2.35
N SER A 120 18.64 -10.33 1.84
CA SER A 120 17.36 -10.99 1.57
C SER A 120 16.70 -11.51 2.85
N ARG A 121 16.65 -10.69 3.89
CA ARG A 121 15.90 -11.07 5.08
C ARG A 121 14.46 -11.34 4.71
N SER A 122 13.94 -12.42 5.24
CA SER A 122 12.51 -12.72 5.28
C SER A 122 11.86 -11.72 6.24
N ASP A 123 11.48 -10.61 5.70
CA ASP A 123 11.13 -9.42 6.41
C ASP A 123 9.78 -9.55 7.07
N TRP A 124 9.61 -8.85 8.14
CA TRP A 124 8.36 -8.77 8.85
C TRP A 124 7.29 -8.16 7.96
N TYR A 125 6.22 -8.92 7.79
CA TYR A 125 5.01 -8.41 7.20
C TYR A 125 4.36 -7.41 8.15
N ALA A 126 4.71 -6.14 7.99
CA ALA A 126 4.00 -5.08 8.66
C ALA A 126 2.75 -4.76 7.85
N LYS A 127 1.62 -5.33 8.26
CA LYS A 127 0.32 -5.23 7.61
C LYS A 127 -0.06 -3.79 7.26
N SER A 128 0.17 -2.85 8.18
CA SER A 128 -0.06 -1.43 8.00
C SER A 128 0.67 -0.83 6.80
N ASN A 129 1.85 -1.34 6.45
CA ASN A 129 2.61 -0.85 5.31
C ASN A 129 2.02 -1.24 3.94
N PHE A 130 1.16 -2.24 3.91
CA PHE A 130 0.62 -2.81 2.67
C PHE A 130 -0.87 -2.55 2.47
N LEU A 131 -1.63 -2.34 3.53
CA LEU A 131 -3.08 -2.13 3.46
C LEU A 131 -3.47 -0.99 2.54
N LYS A 132 -2.67 0.05 2.53
CA LYS A 132 -2.87 1.27 1.75
C LYS A 132 -2.76 1.07 0.23
N TYR A 133 -2.10 -0.01 -0.21
CA TYR A 133 -1.90 -0.33 -1.63
C TYR A 133 -2.90 -1.33 -2.21
N LEU A 134 -3.70 -1.98 -1.38
CA LEU A 134 -4.62 -3.04 -1.79
C LEU A 134 -5.59 -2.63 -2.91
N PHE A 135 -5.71 -1.32 -3.15
CA PHE A 135 -6.64 -0.76 -4.11
C PHE A 135 -5.98 -0.27 -5.41
N PHE A 136 -4.69 0.06 -5.38
CA PHE A 136 -4.01 0.70 -6.51
C PHE A 136 -3.28 -0.26 -7.44
N ASP A 137 -2.68 -1.33 -6.91
CA ASP A 137 -1.93 -2.29 -7.73
C ASP A 137 -1.90 -3.66 -7.07
N ARG A 138 -2.98 -4.40 -7.24
CA ARG A 138 -3.16 -5.71 -6.60
C ARG A 138 -2.12 -6.74 -7.00
N GLU A 139 -1.69 -6.72 -8.26
CA GLU A 139 -0.80 -7.76 -8.78
C GLU A 139 0.65 -7.58 -8.31
N ASP A 140 1.20 -6.39 -8.43
CA ASP A 140 2.55 -6.07 -7.96
C ASP A 140 2.62 -6.17 -6.43
N LEU A 141 1.56 -5.76 -5.75
CA LEU A 141 1.47 -5.82 -4.30
C LEU A 141 1.43 -7.27 -3.80
N TYR A 142 0.54 -8.09 -4.35
CA TYR A 142 0.45 -9.50 -3.98
C TYR A 142 1.77 -10.23 -4.22
N THR A 143 2.40 -9.96 -5.35
CA THR A 143 3.70 -10.54 -5.70
C THR A 143 4.79 -10.12 -4.72
N THR A 144 4.73 -8.90 -4.22
CA THR A 144 5.66 -8.40 -3.20
C THR A 144 5.37 -9.03 -1.83
N MET A 145 4.08 -9.10 -1.43
CA MET A 145 3.66 -9.53 -0.10
C MET A 145 3.80 -11.03 0.14
N LYS A 146 3.56 -11.86 -0.88
CA LYS A 146 3.54 -13.33 -0.74
C LYS A 146 4.84 -13.92 -0.19
N ASP A 147 5.95 -13.20 -0.35
CA ASP A 147 7.27 -13.62 0.09
C ASP A 147 7.60 -13.20 1.54
N TYR A 148 6.71 -12.43 2.18
CA TYR A 148 6.94 -11.98 3.55
C TYR A 148 6.51 -13.00 4.58
N THR A 149 7.32 -13.20 5.60
CA THR A 149 6.96 -14.04 6.76
C THR A 149 5.76 -13.45 7.49
N GLY A 150 4.75 -14.27 7.73
CA GLY A 150 3.51 -13.84 8.40
C GLY A 150 2.43 -13.30 7.45
N PHE A 151 2.66 -13.27 6.14
CA PHE A 151 1.62 -13.00 5.17
C PHE A 151 0.69 -14.20 4.97
N HIS A 152 -0.59 -13.95 5.01
CA HIS A 152 -1.61 -14.96 4.72
C HIS A 152 -2.48 -14.49 3.55
N ALA A 153 -2.51 -15.28 2.47
CA ALA A 153 -3.25 -14.93 1.25
C ALA A 153 -4.74 -14.62 1.50
N TYR A 154 -5.37 -15.28 2.48
CA TYR A 154 -6.77 -15.02 2.82
C TYR A 154 -7.00 -13.59 3.36
N GLU A 155 -6.01 -13.00 4.03
CA GLU A 155 -6.11 -11.61 4.52
C GLU A 155 -6.21 -10.60 3.38
N PHE A 156 -5.62 -10.94 2.23
CA PHE A 156 -5.68 -10.10 1.04
C PHE A 156 -7.06 -10.13 0.38
N TRP A 157 -7.71 -11.29 0.40
CA TRP A 157 -8.95 -11.49 -0.34
C TRP A 157 -10.21 -11.27 0.48
N ILE A 158 -10.15 -11.46 1.81
CA ILE A 158 -11.32 -11.36 2.67
C ILE A 158 -11.44 -9.95 3.22
N PRO A 159 -12.52 -9.22 2.87
CA PRO A 159 -12.82 -7.92 3.46
C PRO A 159 -12.79 -7.96 5.00
N PHE A 160 -12.46 -6.86 5.65
CA PHE A 160 -12.34 -6.68 7.09
C PHE A 160 -11.19 -7.44 7.77
N ILE A 161 -10.84 -8.66 7.35
CA ILE A 161 -9.72 -9.39 7.94
C ILE A 161 -8.40 -8.66 7.73
N ARG A 162 -8.26 -8.00 6.59
CA ARG A 162 -7.09 -7.17 6.26
C ARG A 162 -6.86 -6.02 7.23
N TYR A 163 -7.92 -5.48 7.84
CA TYR A 163 -7.82 -4.38 8.80
C TYR A 163 -7.60 -4.84 10.24
N ARG A 164 -7.67 -6.13 10.50
CA ARG A 164 -7.50 -6.68 11.84
C ARG A 164 -6.07 -6.49 12.34
N GLY A 165 -5.92 -5.85 13.51
CA GLY A 165 -4.63 -5.60 14.14
C GLY A 165 -3.85 -4.43 13.54
N VAL A 166 -4.51 -3.56 12.81
CA VAL A 166 -4.00 -2.25 12.43
C VAL A 166 -4.49 -1.26 13.47
N PRO A 167 -3.58 -0.48 14.10
CA PRO A 167 -3.95 0.52 15.10
C PRO A 167 -4.79 1.63 14.50
#